data_fc5d7d55ab03f6fca99ec5799de0e0c6
#
_entry.id   fc5d7d55ab03f6fca99ec5799de0e0c6
#
_cell.length_a   1.000
_cell.length_b   1.000
_cell.length_c   1.000
_cell.angle_alpha   90.00
_cell.angle_beta   90.00
_cell.angle_gamma   90.00
#
_symmetry.space_group_name_H-M   'P 1'
#
loop_
_entity.id
_entity.type
_entity.pdbx_description
1 polymer ?
#
loop_
_entity_poly.entity_id
_entity_poly.type
_entity_poly.pdbx_seq_one_letter_code
_entity_poly.pdbx_strand_id
1 'polypeptide(L)'
;PRSFVDHLNVFDCSKVSDGAAAIAVMSEEGLERCGISKNEAVEVVGWGQVEADLTVPPADPTELETTRRAVEKALESAGVTLDRIGTVECHDCFTISGILSVEAIGLAGKGEGADFVLAGKTSRKGEVPFNTTGGLIGWGHPTGATGVRQAVTVWQQLTGKAGGSQVKMSRKRPYALSVNMGGNDKTVVAIVYRKAGRKKKAKA
;
A
#
# COMPACT_ATOMS: atom_id res chain seq x y z
N PRO A 1 12.29 22.77 14.60
CA PRO A 1 12.32 21.36 14.97
C PRO A 1 13.75 20.94 15.26
N ARG A 2 13.96 20.17 16.33
CA ARG A 2 15.30 19.65 16.62
C ARG A 2 15.55 18.49 15.64
N SER A 3 16.64 18.55 14.89
CA SER A 3 17.12 17.42 14.10
C SER A 3 17.65 16.32 15.03
N PHE A 4 17.36 15.05 14.75
CA PHE A 4 17.96 13.92 15.45
C PHE A 4 19.39 13.69 14.97
N VAL A 5 19.57 13.81 13.67
CA VAL A 5 20.84 13.85 12.94
C VAL A 5 20.70 14.84 11.80
N ASP A 6 21.79 15.11 11.09
CA ASP A 6 21.70 15.94 9.90
C ASP A 6 20.66 15.37 8.93
N HIS A 7 19.82 16.24 8.40
CA HIS A 7 18.74 15.93 7.44
C HIS A 7 17.55 15.12 7.96
N LEU A 8 17.49 14.73 9.25
CA LEU A 8 16.35 14.06 9.86
C LEU A 8 15.80 14.82 11.06
N ASN A 9 14.48 14.85 11.20
CA ASN A 9 13.79 15.51 12.32
C ASN A 9 12.57 14.68 12.78
N VAL A 10 11.89 15.16 13.80
CA VAL A 10 10.75 14.45 14.40
C VAL A 10 9.59 14.21 13.42
N PHE A 11 9.48 14.99 12.34
CA PHE A 11 8.41 14.83 11.35
C PHE A 11 8.73 13.78 10.28
N ASP A 12 9.98 13.28 10.25
CA ASP A 12 10.36 12.17 9.39
C ASP A 12 10.03 10.80 9.98
N CYS A 13 9.47 10.79 11.20
CA CYS A 13 9.08 9.59 11.92
C CYS A 13 7.57 9.59 12.18
N SER A 14 6.94 8.43 12.05
CA SER A 14 5.55 8.25 12.48
C SER A 14 5.41 8.48 13.99
N LYS A 15 4.23 8.96 14.40
CA LYS A 15 3.94 9.17 15.82
C LYS A 15 3.73 7.83 16.53
N VAL A 16 4.21 7.73 17.78
CA VAL A 16 3.77 6.69 18.70
C VAL A 16 2.28 6.88 18.93
N SER A 17 1.50 5.86 18.65
CA SER A 17 0.03 5.98 18.58
C SER A 17 -0.63 4.71 19.09
N ASP A 18 -1.76 4.91 19.77
CA ASP A 18 -2.73 3.85 20.03
C ASP A 18 -3.81 3.89 18.96
N GLY A 19 -4.35 2.74 18.61
CA GLY A 19 -5.41 2.66 17.62
C GLY A 19 -5.83 1.23 17.32
N ALA A 20 -6.98 1.12 16.66
CA ALA A 20 -7.52 -0.15 16.21
C ALA A 20 -8.12 -0.01 14.82
N ALA A 21 -8.13 -1.09 14.08
CA ALA A 21 -8.80 -1.20 12.80
C ALA A 21 -9.43 -2.61 12.68
N ALA A 22 -10.56 -2.71 12.01
CA ALA A 22 -11.25 -3.96 11.78
C ALA A 22 -11.81 -4.03 10.36
N ILE A 23 -11.74 -5.20 9.76
CA ILE A 23 -12.39 -5.54 8.49
C ILE A 23 -13.12 -6.87 8.66
N ALA A 24 -14.22 -7.05 7.93
CA ALA A 24 -14.86 -8.34 7.77
C ALA A 24 -14.43 -8.95 6.43
N VAL A 25 -13.94 -10.18 6.48
CA VAL A 25 -13.61 -10.97 5.28
C VAL A 25 -14.66 -12.06 5.14
N MET A 26 -15.26 -12.17 3.96
CA MET A 26 -16.34 -13.14 3.73
C MET A 26 -16.34 -13.62 2.27
N SER A 27 -17.01 -14.75 2.05
CA SER A 27 -17.26 -15.27 0.71
C SER A 27 -18.36 -14.45 -0.01
N GLU A 28 -18.54 -14.69 -1.32
CA GLU A 28 -19.67 -14.10 -2.06
C GLU A 28 -21.02 -14.49 -1.45
N GLU A 29 -21.16 -15.76 -1.04
CA GLU A 29 -22.35 -16.23 -0.32
C GLU A 29 -22.57 -15.46 1.01
N GLY A 30 -21.46 -15.18 1.74
CA GLY A 30 -21.51 -14.37 2.95
C GLY A 30 -22.02 -12.96 2.67
N LEU A 31 -21.61 -12.33 1.58
CA LEU A 31 -22.13 -11.01 1.17
C LEU A 31 -23.65 -11.07 0.92
N GLU A 32 -24.11 -12.09 0.19
CA GLU A 32 -25.53 -12.28 -0.12
C GLU A 32 -26.35 -12.50 1.13
N ARG A 33 -25.90 -13.37 2.04
CA ARG A 33 -26.57 -13.64 3.32
C ARG A 33 -26.66 -12.41 4.23
N CYS A 34 -25.65 -11.53 4.16
CA CYS A 34 -25.63 -10.26 4.91
C CYS A 34 -26.35 -9.12 4.19
N GLY A 35 -26.89 -9.32 2.98
CA GLY A 35 -27.54 -8.29 2.18
C GLY A 35 -26.58 -7.19 1.72
N ILE A 36 -25.28 -7.47 1.64
CA ILE A 36 -24.24 -6.50 1.24
C ILE A 36 -24.08 -6.54 -0.27
N SER A 37 -24.24 -5.38 -0.89
CA SER A 37 -24.02 -5.23 -2.33
C SER A 37 -22.55 -5.43 -2.71
N LYS A 38 -22.28 -6.14 -3.82
CA LYS A 38 -20.93 -6.24 -4.39
C LYS A 38 -20.31 -4.86 -4.68
N ASN A 39 -21.10 -3.83 -4.90
CA ASN A 39 -20.59 -2.47 -5.08
C ASN A 39 -20.01 -1.85 -3.80
N GLU A 40 -20.33 -2.41 -2.64
CA GLU A 40 -19.83 -1.99 -1.32
C GLU A 40 -18.66 -2.85 -0.84
N ALA A 41 -18.35 -3.92 -1.57
CA ALA A 41 -17.29 -4.84 -1.26
C ALA A 41 -16.05 -4.61 -2.15
N VAL A 42 -14.92 -5.07 -1.64
CA VAL A 42 -13.63 -5.09 -2.33
C VAL A 42 -13.12 -6.52 -2.36
N GLU A 43 -12.70 -6.96 -3.53
CA GLU A 43 -12.14 -8.30 -3.74
C GLU A 43 -10.62 -8.27 -3.54
N VAL A 44 -10.09 -9.19 -2.76
CA VAL A 44 -8.67 -9.53 -2.74
C VAL A 44 -8.41 -10.41 -3.97
N VAL A 45 -7.64 -9.91 -4.92
CA VAL A 45 -7.40 -10.62 -6.20
C VAL A 45 -6.04 -11.30 -6.26
N GLY A 46 -5.15 -10.94 -5.37
CA GLY A 46 -3.85 -11.58 -5.21
C GLY A 46 -3.12 -11.06 -3.99
N TRP A 47 -2.17 -11.83 -3.52
CA TRP A 47 -1.36 -11.49 -2.36
C TRP A 47 0.02 -12.14 -2.46
N GLY A 48 0.98 -11.54 -1.77
CA GLY A 48 2.33 -12.07 -1.60
C GLY A 48 2.82 -11.81 -0.19
N GLN A 49 3.39 -12.82 0.43
CA GLN A 49 4.11 -12.72 1.69
C GLN A 49 5.53 -13.21 1.49
N VAL A 50 6.48 -12.47 2.04
CA VAL A 50 7.89 -12.82 2.03
C VAL A 50 8.48 -12.51 3.39
N GLU A 51 9.34 -13.41 3.85
CA GLU A 51 10.08 -13.25 5.07
C GLU A 51 11.57 -13.40 4.80
N ALA A 52 12.38 -12.67 5.54
CA ALA A 52 13.84 -12.75 5.56
C ALA A 52 14.31 -12.98 7.00
N ASP A 53 15.52 -13.49 7.15
CA ASP A 53 16.12 -13.74 8.45
C ASP A 53 16.36 -12.41 9.19
N LEU A 54 15.76 -12.29 10.38
CA LEU A 54 15.92 -11.12 11.26
C LEU A 54 17.34 -10.94 11.78
N THR A 55 18.11 -12.00 11.82
CA THR A 55 19.49 -12.00 12.36
C THR A 55 20.53 -11.58 11.32
N VAL A 56 20.15 -11.60 10.03
CA VAL A 56 21.04 -11.23 8.91
C VAL A 56 20.76 -9.79 8.50
N PRO A 57 21.72 -8.87 8.52
CA PRO A 57 21.52 -7.51 8.01
C PRO A 57 21.21 -7.55 6.51
N PRO A 58 20.50 -6.54 5.97
CA PRO A 58 20.29 -6.43 4.53
C PRO A 58 21.64 -6.24 3.81
N ALA A 59 21.78 -6.83 2.62
CA ALA A 59 22.99 -6.67 1.80
C ALA A 59 23.18 -5.19 1.39
N ASP A 60 22.10 -4.52 1.07
CA ASP A 60 22.05 -3.09 0.81
C ASP A 60 20.91 -2.46 1.65
N PRO A 61 21.22 -1.59 2.63
CA PRO A 61 20.19 -0.96 3.46
C PRO A 61 19.34 0.07 2.72
N THR A 62 19.71 0.44 1.50
CA THR A 62 18.94 1.33 0.62
C THR A 62 17.95 0.58 -0.26
N GLU A 63 17.92 -0.76 -0.20
CA GLU A 63 16.98 -1.60 -0.94
C GLU A 63 16.00 -2.29 0.01
N LEU A 64 14.72 -2.29 -0.36
CA LEU A 64 13.68 -3.05 0.32
C LEU A 64 13.40 -4.33 -0.49
N GLU A 65 14.36 -5.26 -0.45
CA GLU A 65 14.34 -6.50 -1.26
C GLU A 65 13.15 -7.40 -0.92
N THR A 66 12.81 -7.53 0.37
CA THR A 66 11.68 -8.36 0.81
C THR A 66 10.36 -7.73 0.33
N THR A 67 10.26 -6.40 0.36
CA THR A 67 9.13 -5.64 -0.18
C THR A 67 9.00 -5.88 -1.69
N ARG A 68 10.07 -5.75 -2.45
CA ARG A 68 10.07 -6.01 -3.89
C ARG A 68 9.53 -7.40 -4.21
N ARG A 69 10.05 -8.43 -3.57
CA ARG A 69 9.63 -9.82 -3.76
C ARG A 69 8.18 -10.08 -3.34
N ALA A 70 7.70 -9.44 -2.28
CA ALA A 70 6.30 -9.56 -1.85
C ALA A 70 5.35 -8.94 -2.87
N VAL A 71 5.72 -7.77 -3.42
CA VAL A 71 4.93 -7.10 -4.47
C VAL A 71 4.91 -7.91 -5.75
N GLU A 72 6.05 -8.43 -6.21
CA GLU A 72 6.13 -9.31 -7.37
C GLU A 72 5.19 -10.52 -7.23
N LYS A 73 5.24 -11.23 -6.09
CA LYS A 73 4.35 -12.35 -5.80
C LYS A 73 2.87 -11.95 -5.79
N ALA A 74 2.55 -10.78 -5.22
CA ALA A 74 1.16 -10.31 -5.17
C ALA A 74 0.62 -10.00 -6.56
N LEU A 75 1.41 -9.35 -7.41
CA LEU A 75 1.06 -9.03 -8.79
C LEU A 75 0.93 -10.32 -9.64
N GLU A 76 1.86 -11.25 -9.50
CA GLU A 76 1.80 -12.56 -10.15
C GLU A 76 0.55 -13.33 -9.73
N SER A 77 0.30 -13.46 -8.43
CA SER A 77 -0.89 -14.12 -7.87
C SER A 77 -2.19 -13.49 -8.38
N ALA A 78 -2.22 -12.17 -8.55
CA ALA A 78 -3.37 -11.45 -9.10
C ALA A 78 -3.50 -11.60 -10.63
N GLY A 79 -2.44 -11.98 -11.34
CA GLY A 79 -2.36 -11.92 -12.80
C GLY A 79 -2.47 -10.46 -13.31
N VAL A 80 -1.86 -9.52 -12.60
CA VAL A 80 -1.94 -8.08 -12.83
C VAL A 80 -0.54 -7.50 -12.96
N THR A 81 -0.35 -6.60 -13.91
CA THR A 81 0.91 -5.83 -14.06
C THR A 81 0.84 -4.51 -13.28
N LEU A 82 2.00 -3.98 -12.90
CA LEU A 82 2.11 -2.79 -12.06
C LEU A 82 1.43 -1.56 -12.69
N ASP A 83 1.46 -1.41 -14.01
CA ASP A 83 0.81 -0.33 -14.75
C ASP A 83 -0.72 -0.31 -14.59
N ARG A 84 -1.31 -1.39 -14.05
CA ARG A 84 -2.74 -1.49 -13.73
C ARG A 84 -3.08 -1.03 -12.32
N ILE A 85 -2.08 -0.76 -11.47
CA ILE A 85 -2.29 -0.24 -10.11
C ILE A 85 -2.61 1.26 -10.19
N GLY A 86 -3.69 1.67 -9.58
CA GLY A 86 -4.19 3.06 -9.61
C GLY A 86 -4.02 3.81 -8.30
N THR A 87 -3.72 3.13 -7.20
CA THR A 87 -3.36 3.74 -5.91
C THR A 87 -2.61 2.74 -5.04
N VAL A 88 -1.75 3.22 -4.18
CA VAL A 88 -0.94 2.41 -3.27
C VAL A 88 -1.08 2.93 -1.85
N GLU A 89 -1.23 2.03 -0.89
CA GLU A 89 -1.03 2.27 0.54
C GLU A 89 0.21 1.49 0.98
N CYS A 90 1.27 2.17 1.39
CA CYS A 90 2.52 1.54 1.82
C CYS A 90 2.86 1.83 3.27
N HIS A 91 3.85 1.11 3.78
CA HIS A 91 4.36 1.27 5.14
C HIS A 91 5.43 2.37 5.18
N ASP A 92 5.00 3.61 5.38
CA ASP A 92 5.83 4.80 5.47
C ASP A 92 6.03 5.26 6.91
N CYS A 93 6.44 4.34 7.81
CA CYS A 93 6.70 4.70 9.21
C CYS A 93 7.84 5.72 9.37
N PHE A 94 8.71 5.84 8.37
CA PHE A 94 9.67 6.91 8.16
C PHE A 94 9.56 7.44 6.74
N THR A 95 9.85 8.73 6.54
CA THR A 95 9.80 9.35 5.20
C THR A 95 10.69 8.61 4.20
N ILE A 96 11.88 8.20 4.62
CA ILE A 96 12.79 7.41 3.77
C ILE A 96 12.17 6.05 3.36
N SER A 97 11.42 5.39 4.25
CA SER A 97 10.75 4.13 3.92
C SER A 97 9.70 4.33 2.82
N GLY A 98 9.01 5.47 2.83
CA GLY A 98 8.08 5.83 1.75
C GLY A 98 8.79 5.99 0.40
N ILE A 99 9.94 6.67 0.36
CA ILE A 99 10.75 6.87 -0.84
C ILE A 99 11.28 5.53 -1.36
N LEU A 100 11.91 4.72 -0.50
CA LEU A 100 12.42 3.40 -0.88
C LEU A 100 11.31 2.44 -1.30
N SER A 101 10.09 2.56 -0.74
CA SER A 101 8.94 1.77 -1.18
C SER A 101 8.50 2.10 -2.61
N VAL A 102 8.65 3.34 -3.07
CA VAL A 102 8.38 3.72 -4.47
C VAL A 102 9.29 2.93 -5.42
N GLU A 103 10.58 2.81 -5.07
CA GLU A 103 11.57 2.05 -5.83
C GLU A 103 11.30 0.54 -5.74
N ALA A 104 11.13 0.01 -4.54
CA ALA A 104 10.90 -1.42 -4.31
C ALA A 104 9.62 -1.95 -4.97
N ILE A 105 8.56 -1.12 -5.06
CA ILE A 105 7.33 -1.45 -5.79
C ILE A 105 7.57 -1.44 -7.31
N GLY A 106 8.62 -0.77 -7.79
CA GLY A 106 8.98 -0.66 -9.21
C GLY A 106 8.33 0.55 -9.90
N LEU A 107 7.91 1.56 -9.15
CA LEU A 107 7.36 2.81 -9.71
C LEU A 107 8.47 3.76 -10.20
N ALA A 108 9.66 3.63 -9.64
CA ALA A 108 10.87 4.34 -10.04
C ALA A 108 12.07 3.36 -10.03
N GLY A 109 13.13 3.69 -10.72
CA GLY A 109 14.41 2.99 -10.65
C GLY A 109 15.12 3.22 -9.31
N LYS A 110 16.14 2.39 -9.02
CA LYS A 110 16.97 2.55 -7.80
C LYS A 110 17.61 3.95 -7.78
N GLY A 111 17.45 4.66 -6.68
CA GLY A 111 17.94 6.02 -6.48
C GLY A 111 17.04 7.12 -7.08
N GLU A 112 15.94 6.78 -7.76
CA GLU A 112 15.05 7.73 -8.42
C GLU A 112 13.74 7.98 -7.64
N GLY A 113 13.55 7.32 -6.51
CA GLY A 113 12.32 7.41 -5.72
C GLY A 113 12.04 8.82 -5.22
N ALA A 114 13.08 9.56 -4.80
CA ALA A 114 12.94 10.94 -4.35
C ALA A 114 12.48 11.86 -5.49
N ASP A 115 13.06 11.74 -6.66
CA ASP A 115 12.70 12.54 -7.84
C ASP A 115 11.26 12.23 -8.29
N PHE A 116 10.86 10.95 -8.23
CA PHE A 116 9.49 10.54 -8.50
C PHE A 116 8.48 11.22 -7.58
N VAL A 117 8.79 11.28 -6.27
CA VAL A 117 7.97 11.95 -5.26
C VAL A 117 7.95 13.46 -5.47
N LEU A 118 9.12 14.09 -5.65
CA LEU A 118 9.26 15.55 -5.87
C LEU A 118 8.56 16.01 -7.15
N ALA A 119 8.53 15.18 -8.19
CA ALA A 119 7.75 15.43 -9.40
C ALA A 119 6.23 15.35 -9.18
N GLY A 120 5.77 15.09 -7.95
CA GLY A 120 4.35 15.01 -7.60
C GLY A 120 3.63 13.77 -8.13
N LYS A 121 4.35 12.78 -8.65
CA LYS A 121 3.76 11.57 -9.24
C LYS A 121 3.00 10.70 -8.24
N THR A 122 3.37 10.79 -6.94
CA THR A 122 2.69 10.12 -5.82
C THR A 122 1.53 10.93 -5.23
N SER A 123 1.35 12.17 -5.63
CA SER A 123 0.28 13.01 -5.12
C SER A 123 -1.11 12.46 -5.49
N ARG A 124 -2.17 12.92 -4.79
CA ARG A 124 -3.55 12.48 -5.03
C ARG A 124 -4.00 12.59 -6.51
N LYS A 125 -3.43 13.54 -7.25
CA LYS A 125 -3.68 13.74 -8.68
C LYS A 125 -2.52 13.27 -9.57
N GLY A 126 -1.53 12.66 -8.96
CA GLY A 126 -0.32 12.18 -9.63
C GLY A 126 -0.56 10.92 -10.45
N GLU A 127 0.53 10.38 -10.95
CA GLU A 127 0.52 9.19 -11.81
C GLU A 127 0.05 7.94 -11.05
N VAL A 128 0.58 7.72 -9.84
CA VAL A 128 0.17 6.66 -8.92
C VAL A 128 0.03 7.26 -7.52
N PRO A 129 -1.19 7.67 -7.14
CA PRO A 129 -1.47 8.19 -5.80
C PRO A 129 -1.03 7.22 -4.70
N PHE A 130 -0.31 7.75 -3.70
CA PHE A 130 0.37 6.98 -2.69
C PHE A 130 0.03 7.54 -1.30
N ASN A 131 -0.42 6.71 -0.36
CA ASN A 131 -0.75 7.12 1.01
C ASN A 131 -1.61 8.39 1.10
N THR A 132 -2.66 8.48 0.29
CA THR A 132 -3.43 9.72 0.08
C THR A 132 -4.20 10.21 1.31
N THR A 133 -4.31 9.39 2.35
CA THR A 133 -4.89 9.75 3.65
C THR A 133 -3.85 10.29 4.62
N GLY A 134 -2.57 10.38 4.23
CA GLY A 134 -1.45 10.87 5.04
C GLY A 134 -0.46 9.79 5.46
N GLY A 135 -0.73 8.51 5.21
CA GLY A 135 0.13 7.39 5.59
C GLY A 135 0.36 7.29 7.10
N LEU A 136 1.32 6.47 7.49
CA LEU A 136 1.70 6.26 8.89
C LEU A 136 2.30 7.54 9.50
N ILE A 137 3.00 8.33 8.69
CA ILE A 137 3.52 9.64 9.11
C ILE A 137 2.39 10.57 9.52
N GLY A 138 1.28 10.59 8.76
CA GLY A 138 0.18 11.51 8.99
C GLY A 138 -0.77 11.10 10.12
N TRP A 139 -1.19 9.85 10.16
CA TRP A 139 -2.20 9.38 11.12
C TRP A 139 -1.65 8.48 12.24
N GLY A 140 -0.33 8.22 12.28
CA GLY A 140 0.32 7.40 13.30
C GLY A 140 0.47 5.94 12.90
N HIS A 141 1.17 5.17 13.75
CA HIS A 141 1.49 3.77 13.48
C HIS A 141 1.21 2.87 14.70
N PRO A 142 -0.07 2.59 15.01
CA PRO A 142 -0.41 1.51 15.93
C PRO A 142 -0.06 0.19 15.25
N THR A 143 1.05 -0.44 15.64
CA THR A 143 1.72 -1.52 14.89
C THR A 143 0.80 -2.68 14.53
N GLY A 144 -0.07 -3.13 15.46
CA GLY A 144 -1.04 -4.19 15.20
C GLY A 144 -2.23 -3.78 14.32
N ALA A 145 -2.50 -2.48 14.16
CA ALA A 145 -3.66 -1.97 13.41
C ALA A 145 -3.31 -1.53 11.99
N THR A 146 -2.06 -1.17 11.72
CA THR A 146 -1.64 -0.49 10.48
C THR A 146 -2.02 -1.25 9.21
N GLY A 147 -1.71 -2.53 9.09
CA GLY A 147 -2.02 -3.30 7.88
C GLY A 147 -3.53 -3.38 7.62
N VAL A 148 -4.32 -3.56 8.68
CA VAL A 148 -5.79 -3.54 8.57
C VAL A 148 -6.30 -2.15 8.20
N ARG A 149 -5.70 -1.08 8.75
CA ARG A 149 -6.02 0.32 8.40
C ARG A 149 -5.75 0.62 6.92
N GLN A 150 -4.63 0.13 6.36
CA GLN A 150 -4.35 0.23 4.93
C GLN A 150 -5.44 -0.45 4.09
N ALA A 151 -5.88 -1.65 4.49
CA ALA A 151 -6.98 -2.33 3.80
C ALA A 151 -8.30 -1.54 3.88
N VAL A 152 -8.60 -0.89 5.03
CA VAL A 152 -9.75 0.02 5.17
C VAL A 152 -9.62 1.21 4.22
N THR A 153 -8.44 1.83 4.12
CA THR A 153 -8.19 2.95 3.20
C THR A 153 -8.40 2.51 1.75
N VAL A 154 -7.85 1.37 1.36
CA VAL A 154 -8.07 0.79 0.03
C VAL A 154 -9.56 0.55 -0.24
N TRP A 155 -10.29 -0.01 0.72
CA TRP A 155 -11.74 -0.18 0.60
C TRP A 155 -12.46 1.15 0.38
N GLN A 156 -12.13 2.18 1.15
CA GLN A 156 -12.69 3.52 0.98
C GLN A 156 -12.42 4.08 -0.42
N GLN A 157 -11.18 3.95 -0.93
CA GLN A 157 -10.79 4.40 -2.25
C GLN A 157 -11.58 3.69 -3.36
N LEU A 158 -11.65 2.37 -3.30
CA LEU A 158 -12.30 1.55 -4.33
C LEU A 158 -13.83 1.65 -4.32
N THR A 159 -14.43 1.98 -3.16
CA THR A 159 -15.89 2.15 -3.03
C THR A 159 -16.35 3.60 -3.14
N GLY A 160 -15.43 4.56 -3.28
CA GLY A 160 -15.77 5.99 -3.39
C GLY A 160 -16.09 6.65 -2.05
N LYS A 161 -15.63 6.08 -0.94
CA LYS A 161 -15.92 6.53 0.43
C LYS A 161 -14.73 7.23 1.12
N ALA A 162 -13.67 7.59 0.36
CA ALA A 162 -12.46 8.21 0.91
C ALA A 162 -12.59 9.74 1.12
N GLY A 163 -13.75 10.34 0.91
CA GLY A 163 -13.99 11.77 1.18
C GLY A 163 -12.99 12.69 0.49
N GLY A 164 -12.37 13.60 1.25
CA GLY A 164 -11.39 14.56 0.73
C GLY A 164 -10.11 13.93 0.17
N SER A 165 -9.81 12.67 0.54
CA SER A 165 -8.65 11.92 0.06
C SER A 165 -8.96 11.04 -1.16
N GLN A 166 -10.17 11.11 -1.70
CA GLN A 166 -10.62 10.27 -2.80
C GLN A 166 -9.75 10.42 -4.05
N VAL A 167 -9.25 9.29 -4.55
CA VAL A 167 -8.51 9.19 -5.81
C VAL A 167 -9.49 8.94 -6.96
N LYS A 168 -9.26 9.57 -8.10
CA LYS A 168 -10.01 9.26 -9.32
C LYS A 168 -9.43 8.04 -10.02
N MET A 169 -9.95 6.86 -9.68
CA MET A 169 -9.53 5.62 -10.31
C MET A 169 -9.88 5.58 -11.80
N SER A 170 -8.92 5.25 -12.63
CA SER A 170 -9.14 5.11 -14.07
C SER A 170 -9.58 3.69 -14.45
N ARG A 171 -10.18 3.54 -15.64
CA ARG A 171 -10.49 2.20 -16.18
C ARG A 171 -9.23 1.42 -16.55
N LYS A 172 -8.15 2.11 -16.85
CA LYS A 172 -6.85 1.49 -17.15
C LYS A 172 -6.16 0.98 -15.89
N ARG A 173 -6.30 1.68 -14.76
CA ARG A 173 -5.69 1.38 -13.46
C ARG A 173 -6.77 1.12 -12.40
N PRO A 174 -7.48 -0.03 -12.46
CA PRO A 174 -8.64 -0.30 -11.60
C PRO A 174 -8.28 -0.99 -10.29
N TYR A 175 -7.02 -1.32 -10.06
CA TYR A 175 -6.55 -2.05 -8.89
C TYR A 175 -5.89 -1.11 -7.89
N ALA A 176 -5.93 -1.50 -6.63
CA ALA A 176 -5.18 -0.89 -5.56
C ALA A 176 -4.20 -1.92 -4.97
N LEU A 177 -3.10 -1.43 -4.41
CA LEU A 177 -2.07 -2.23 -3.76
C LEU A 177 -1.91 -1.74 -2.33
N SER A 178 -1.87 -2.64 -1.35
CA SER A 178 -1.32 -2.34 -0.03
C SER A 178 -0.05 -3.12 0.21
N VAL A 179 0.93 -2.47 0.86
CA VAL A 179 2.21 -3.08 1.25
C VAL A 179 2.47 -2.75 2.71
N ASN A 180 2.53 -3.77 3.54
CA ASN A 180 2.83 -3.62 4.96
C ASN A 180 4.08 -4.41 5.31
N MET A 181 5.01 -3.77 6.03
CA MET A 181 6.25 -4.40 6.44
C MET A 181 6.44 -4.37 7.95
N GLY A 182 7.22 -5.32 8.44
CA GLY A 182 7.72 -5.39 9.81
C GLY A 182 9.20 -5.71 9.85
N GLY A 183 9.87 -5.39 10.98
CA GLY A 183 11.25 -5.73 11.20
C GLY A 183 12.24 -5.12 10.21
N ASN A 184 11.98 -3.91 9.73
CA ASN A 184 12.82 -3.23 8.74
C ASN A 184 13.03 -4.09 7.48
N ASP A 185 11.95 -4.29 6.74
CA ASP A 185 11.89 -5.12 5.51
C ASP A 185 12.12 -6.62 5.72
N LYS A 186 11.87 -7.15 6.94
CA LYS A 186 12.08 -8.59 7.22
C LYS A 186 10.84 -9.44 7.02
N THR A 187 9.67 -8.89 7.29
CA THR A 187 8.38 -9.54 7.03
C THR A 187 7.51 -8.58 6.24
N VAL A 188 7.11 -8.96 5.04
CA VAL A 188 6.30 -8.10 4.17
C VAL A 188 5.11 -8.84 3.62
N VAL A 189 3.95 -8.18 3.67
CA VAL A 189 2.72 -8.62 3.01
C VAL A 189 2.29 -7.56 2.02
N ALA A 190 2.11 -7.97 0.77
CA ALA A 190 1.54 -7.15 -0.30
C ALA A 190 0.20 -7.75 -0.75
N ILE A 191 -0.82 -6.92 -0.95
CA ILE A 191 -2.15 -7.38 -1.35
C ILE A 191 -2.67 -6.51 -2.48
N VAL A 192 -3.14 -7.14 -3.55
CA VAL A 192 -3.79 -6.49 -4.69
C VAL A 192 -5.30 -6.59 -4.53
N TYR A 193 -5.97 -5.45 -4.68
CA TYR A 193 -7.42 -5.34 -4.51
C TYR A 193 -8.10 -4.80 -5.77
N ARG A 194 -9.38 -5.13 -5.87
CA ARG A 194 -10.28 -4.64 -6.91
C ARG A 194 -11.66 -4.36 -6.31
N LYS A 195 -12.39 -3.37 -6.85
CA LYS A 195 -13.82 -3.22 -6.52
C LYS A 195 -14.56 -4.49 -6.92
N ALA A 196 -15.31 -5.11 -6.02
CA ALA A 196 -16.11 -6.29 -6.33
C ALA A 196 -17.22 -5.95 -7.35
N GLY A 197 -17.70 -6.96 -8.07
CA GLY A 197 -18.70 -6.78 -9.12
C GLY A 197 -18.16 -6.24 -10.46
N ARG A 198 -16.88 -5.86 -10.52
CA ARG A 198 -16.25 -5.44 -11.78
C ARG A 198 -15.80 -6.68 -12.57
N LYS A 199 -16.45 -6.98 -13.71
CA LYS A 199 -16.09 -8.16 -14.54
C LYS A 199 -14.61 -8.13 -14.91
N LYS A 200 -13.90 -9.28 -14.74
CA LYS A 200 -12.59 -9.48 -15.37
C LYS A 200 -12.82 -9.33 -16.89
N LYS A 201 -12.10 -8.42 -17.56
CA LYS A 201 -11.99 -8.56 -19.01
C LYS A 201 -11.27 -9.88 -19.26
N ALA A 202 -11.90 -10.79 -20.01
CA ALA A 202 -11.23 -12.00 -20.49
C ALA A 202 -9.91 -11.56 -21.15
N LYS A 203 -8.84 -12.31 -20.85
CA LYS A 203 -7.59 -12.16 -21.61
C LYS A 203 -7.96 -12.48 -23.08
N ALA A 204 -7.80 -11.50 -23.96
CA ALA A 204 -7.75 -11.72 -25.39
C ALA A 204 -6.41 -12.36 -25.73
#